data_012222a8116109284d814cecdf2963c0
#
_entry.id   012222a8116109284d814cecdf2963c0
#
_cell.length_a   1.000
_cell.length_b   1.000
_cell.length_c   1.000
_cell.angle_alpha   90.00
_cell.angle_beta   90.00
_cell.angle_gamma   90.00
#
_symmetry.space_group_name_H-M   'P 1'
#
loop_
_entity.id
_entity.type
_entity.pdbx_description
1 polymer ?
#
loop_
_entity_poly.entity_id
_entity_poly.type
_entity_poly.pdbx_seq_one_letter_code
_entity_poly.pdbx_strand_id
1 'polypeptide(L)'
;MNSGFKKIVADRRLRQGRSARTSFVIVDAQSVKTTDLTKNSGYDGGKKISGIKRHLAVEINGFPQAIHITRANITDRDGAIALVTFNLEQFKLVRTMMVDSGYTGQNFANEISSLTSAKVIVVKRNELHQFSVIPQRWLIERSFSWLGNYHRLWRNCERKLNTSLMMVSLAFIRLLLKRY
;
A
#
# COMPACT_ATOMS: atom_id res chain seq x y z
N MET A 1 -9.84 -1.56 13.49
CA MET A 1 -8.69 -1.21 14.35
C MET A 1 -7.63 -0.30 13.68
N ASN A 2 -7.84 0.19 12.49
CA ASN A 2 -6.86 1.03 11.75
C ASN A 2 -7.17 2.53 11.81
N SER A 3 -7.76 3.04 12.91
CA SER A 3 -8.21 4.43 12.95
C SER A 3 -7.11 5.46 13.25
N GLY A 4 -6.02 5.05 13.90
CA GLY A 4 -5.03 6.00 14.41
C GLY A 4 -4.30 6.78 13.31
N PHE A 5 -3.62 6.11 12.38
CA PHE A 5 -2.88 6.81 11.33
C PHE A 5 -3.81 7.54 10.34
N LYS A 6 -5.02 7.01 10.10
CA LYS A 6 -6.01 7.63 9.21
C LYS A 6 -6.43 9.02 9.69
N LYS A 7 -6.65 9.17 11.00
CA LYS A 7 -6.99 10.46 11.61
C LYS A 7 -5.83 11.46 11.49
N ILE A 8 -4.60 11.01 11.75
CA ILE A 8 -3.40 11.86 11.62
C ILE A 8 -3.18 12.31 10.17
N VAL A 9 -3.35 11.40 9.19
CA VAL A 9 -3.26 11.74 7.77
C VAL A 9 -4.32 12.74 7.36
N ALA A 10 -5.57 12.54 7.79
CA ALA A 10 -6.68 13.46 7.50
C ALA A 10 -6.42 14.86 8.05
N ASP A 11 -5.98 14.97 9.32
CA ASP A 11 -5.67 16.24 9.96
C ASP A 11 -4.50 16.96 9.25
N ARG A 12 -3.45 16.22 8.91
CA ARG A 12 -2.33 16.78 8.15
C ARG A 12 -2.73 17.31 6.78
N ARG A 13 -3.62 16.60 6.08
CA ARG A 13 -4.15 17.06 4.79
C ARG A 13 -4.94 18.37 4.94
N LEU A 14 -5.79 18.45 5.97
CA LEU A 14 -6.57 19.66 6.29
C LEU A 14 -5.65 20.85 6.56
N ARG A 15 -4.59 20.66 7.35
CA ARG A 15 -3.58 21.72 7.62
C ARG A 15 -2.86 22.21 6.34
N GLN A 16 -2.80 21.37 5.31
CA GLN A 16 -2.25 21.72 4.00
C GLN A 16 -3.29 22.32 3.05
N GLY A 17 -4.48 22.69 3.53
CA GLY A 17 -5.57 23.23 2.70
C GLY A 17 -6.22 22.20 1.77
N ARG A 18 -6.05 20.89 2.06
CA ARG A 18 -6.60 19.78 1.26
C ARG A 18 -7.80 19.15 1.95
N SER A 19 -8.63 18.45 1.18
CA SER A 19 -9.69 17.62 1.73
C SER A 19 -9.10 16.53 2.66
N ALA A 20 -9.78 16.22 3.76
CA ALA A 20 -9.40 15.16 4.70
C ALA A 20 -9.24 13.79 4.02
N ARG A 21 -10.03 13.51 2.98
CA ARG A 21 -9.95 12.29 2.17
C ARG A 21 -9.30 12.59 0.81
N THR A 22 -8.55 11.62 0.30
CA THR A 22 -7.90 11.74 -1.01
C THR A 22 -8.81 11.27 -2.14
N SER A 23 -8.66 11.89 -3.32
CA SER A 23 -9.27 11.43 -4.57
C SER A 23 -8.30 10.61 -5.44
N PHE A 24 -7.03 10.50 -5.01
CA PHE A 24 -5.98 9.83 -5.75
C PHE A 24 -5.16 8.95 -4.81
N VAL A 25 -4.90 7.71 -5.23
CA VAL A 25 -4.02 6.78 -4.51
C VAL A 25 -3.07 6.07 -5.46
N ILE A 26 -1.92 5.69 -4.93
CA ILE A 26 -0.97 4.78 -5.57
C ILE A 26 -1.00 3.49 -4.76
N VAL A 27 -1.12 2.34 -5.44
CA VAL A 27 -1.15 1.02 -4.80
C VAL A 27 0.01 0.18 -5.31
N ASP A 28 0.71 -0.46 -4.38
CA ASP A 28 1.79 -1.40 -4.69
C ASP A 28 1.98 -2.41 -3.56
N ALA A 29 2.79 -3.46 -3.81
CA ALA A 29 3.06 -4.53 -2.89
C ALA A 29 4.56 -4.81 -2.72
N GLN A 30 4.98 -4.95 -1.46
CA GLN A 30 6.33 -5.33 -1.09
C GLN A 30 6.34 -6.71 -0.45
N SER A 31 7.09 -7.67 -1.06
CA SER A 31 7.36 -8.96 -0.43
C SER A 31 8.49 -8.84 0.58
N VAL A 32 8.30 -9.42 1.77
CA VAL A 32 9.23 -9.34 2.89
C VAL A 32 9.49 -10.72 3.44
N LYS A 33 10.77 -11.07 3.61
CA LYS A 33 11.17 -12.35 4.21
C LYS A 33 10.63 -12.46 5.62
N THR A 34 10.20 -13.66 5.99
CA THR A 34 9.77 -14.00 7.33
C THR A 34 10.90 -14.76 8.05
N THR A 35 11.04 -14.59 9.35
CA THR A 35 11.87 -15.44 10.20
C THR A 35 11.19 -16.79 10.41
N ASP A 36 11.96 -17.86 10.66
CA ASP A 36 11.52 -19.27 10.65
C ASP A 36 10.38 -19.62 11.62
N LEU A 37 9.97 -18.70 12.48
CA LEU A 37 8.99 -18.93 13.54
C LEU A 37 7.53 -18.78 13.10
N THR A 38 7.22 -18.49 11.83
CA THR A 38 5.85 -18.18 11.44
C THR A 38 5.25 -19.22 10.49
N LYS A 39 4.11 -19.79 10.89
CA LYS A 39 3.28 -20.67 10.04
C LYS A 39 2.48 -19.92 8.95
N ASN A 40 2.51 -18.58 8.95
CA ASN A 40 1.75 -17.73 8.05
C ASN A 40 2.59 -17.13 6.92
N SER A 41 3.64 -17.81 6.49
CA SER A 41 4.43 -17.45 5.32
C SER A 41 3.88 -18.10 4.06
N GLY A 42 4.16 -17.50 2.90
CA GLY A 42 3.96 -18.04 1.57
C GLY A 42 5.20 -17.80 0.73
N TYR A 43 5.26 -18.34 -0.49
CA TYR A 43 6.38 -18.16 -1.39
C TYR A 43 5.98 -17.29 -2.59
N ASP A 44 6.67 -16.18 -2.79
CA ASP A 44 6.56 -15.33 -3.97
C ASP A 44 7.56 -15.83 -5.02
N GLY A 45 7.04 -16.55 -6.01
CA GLY A 45 7.88 -17.14 -7.07
C GLY A 45 8.56 -16.08 -7.96
N GLY A 46 7.93 -14.93 -8.17
CA GLY A 46 8.47 -13.83 -8.98
C GLY A 46 9.64 -13.11 -8.32
N LYS A 47 9.57 -12.89 -7.00
CA LYS A 47 10.62 -12.22 -6.21
C LYS A 47 11.54 -13.19 -5.49
N LYS A 48 11.26 -14.50 -5.53
CA LYS A 48 11.98 -15.58 -4.82
C LYS A 48 12.08 -15.31 -3.31
N ILE A 49 10.97 -14.86 -2.71
CA ILE A 49 10.89 -14.52 -1.29
C ILE A 49 9.88 -15.42 -0.60
N SER A 50 10.32 -16.11 0.48
CA SER A 50 9.44 -16.79 1.41
C SER A 50 9.07 -15.83 2.55
N GLY A 51 7.77 -15.53 2.73
CA GLY A 51 7.34 -14.60 3.76
C GLY A 51 5.91 -14.06 3.57
N ILE A 52 5.77 -12.77 3.76
CA ILE A 52 4.53 -12.03 3.65
C ILE A 52 4.61 -10.95 2.55
N LYS A 53 3.45 -10.48 2.09
CA LYS A 53 3.33 -9.26 1.28
C LYS A 53 2.66 -8.15 2.06
N ARG A 54 3.21 -6.96 1.94
CA ARG A 54 2.64 -5.71 2.45
C ARG A 54 2.02 -4.97 1.27
N HIS A 55 0.70 -4.91 1.22
CA HIS A 55 -0.04 -4.13 0.24
C HIS A 55 -0.32 -2.75 0.86
N LEU A 56 0.02 -1.71 0.13
CA LEU A 56 -0.03 -0.34 0.61
C LEU A 56 -0.74 0.54 -0.42
N ALA A 57 -1.70 1.34 0.03
CA ALA A 57 -2.24 2.46 -0.73
C ALA A 57 -1.76 3.75 -0.08
N VAL A 58 -1.13 4.63 -0.86
CA VAL A 58 -0.63 5.93 -0.39
C VAL A 58 -1.27 7.08 -1.16
N GLU A 59 -1.41 8.22 -0.51
CA GLU A 59 -1.83 9.46 -1.16
C GLU A 59 -0.62 10.22 -1.76
N ILE A 60 -0.87 11.36 -2.38
CA ILE A 60 0.12 12.15 -3.14
C ILE A 60 1.37 12.58 -2.33
N ASN A 61 1.33 12.58 -1.01
CA ASN A 61 2.50 12.85 -0.16
C ASN A 61 3.21 11.56 0.29
N GLY A 62 2.73 10.39 -0.14
CA GLY A 62 3.26 9.08 0.28
C GLY A 62 2.75 8.62 1.64
N PHE A 63 1.74 9.28 2.23
CA PHE A 63 1.16 8.83 3.49
C PHE A 63 0.13 7.73 3.27
N PRO A 64 0.08 6.72 4.17
CA PRO A 64 -0.78 5.57 3.99
C PRO A 64 -2.25 5.95 4.10
N GLN A 65 -3.05 5.48 3.15
CA GLN A 65 -4.52 5.50 3.20
C GLN A 65 -5.07 4.15 3.67
N ALA A 66 -4.46 3.07 3.20
CA ALA A 66 -4.82 1.71 3.58
C ALA A 66 -3.58 0.81 3.58
N ILE A 67 -3.62 -0.20 4.45
CA ILE A 67 -2.57 -1.21 4.59
C ILE A 67 -3.26 -2.57 4.69
N HIS A 68 -2.74 -3.57 3.99
CA HIS A 68 -3.17 -4.96 4.11
C HIS A 68 -1.96 -5.89 4.06
N ILE A 69 -2.01 -6.97 4.80
CA ILE A 69 -0.91 -7.95 4.87
C ILE A 69 -1.45 -9.31 4.45
N THR A 70 -0.76 -9.95 3.51
CA THR A 70 -1.07 -11.30 3.06
C THR A 70 0.13 -12.22 3.17
N ARG A 71 -0.06 -13.52 2.94
CA ARG A 71 1.05 -14.43 2.66
C ARG A 71 1.67 -14.06 1.30
N ALA A 72 2.97 -14.33 1.11
CA ALA A 72 3.68 -13.92 -0.09
C ALA A 72 3.23 -14.65 -1.38
N ASN A 73 2.55 -15.80 -1.27
CA ASN A 73 1.98 -16.53 -2.42
C ASN A 73 0.70 -15.88 -2.99
N ILE A 74 0.07 -14.95 -2.27
CA ILE A 74 -1.08 -14.20 -2.80
C ILE A 74 -0.57 -13.23 -3.87
N THR A 75 -1.29 -13.13 -5.00
CA THR A 75 -0.90 -12.23 -6.09
C THR A 75 -1.00 -10.77 -5.66
N ASP A 76 -0.25 -9.88 -6.31
CA ASP A 76 -0.31 -8.45 -6.01
C ASP A 76 -1.71 -7.89 -6.30
N ARG A 77 -2.42 -8.42 -7.34
CA ARG A 77 -3.80 -8.06 -7.69
C ARG A 77 -4.79 -8.46 -6.61
N ASP A 78 -4.80 -9.74 -6.21
CA ASP A 78 -5.73 -10.25 -5.18
C ASP A 78 -5.52 -9.52 -3.85
N GLY A 79 -4.25 -9.25 -3.51
CA GLY A 79 -3.93 -8.49 -2.32
C GLY A 79 -4.36 -7.02 -2.39
N ALA A 80 -4.34 -6.39 -3.56
CA ALA A 80 -4.87 -5.04 -3.75
C ALA A 80 -6.40 -5.02 -3.68
N ILE A 81 -7.08 -6.02 -4.25
CA ILE A 81 -8.53 -6.16 -4.11
C ILE A 81 -8.91 -6.31 -2.64
N ALA A 82 -8.22 -7.20 -1.90
CA ALA A 82 -8.43 -7.38 -0.47
C ALA A 82 -8.14 -6.08 0.31
N LEU A 83 -7.07 -5.35 -0.03
CA LEU A 83 -6.76 -4.03 0.55
C LEU A 83 -7.94 -3.08 0.43
N VAL A 84 -8.55 -2.98 -0.76
CA VAL A 84 -9.71 -2.12 -1.02
C VAL A 84 -10.93 -2.62 -0.25
N THR A 85 -11.25 -3.90 -0.35
CA THR A 85 -12.43 -4.52 0.29
C THR A 85 -12.43 -4.31 1.81
N PHE A 86 -11.29 -4.52 2.48
CA PHE A 86 -11.20 -4.32 3.93
C PHE A 86 -11.11 -2.84 4.35
N ASN A 87 -10.99 -1.91 3.39
CA ASN A 87 -10.85 -0.49 3.66
C ASN A 87 -11.78 0.40 2.81
N LEU A 88 -12.94 -0.09 2.37
CA LEU A 88 -13.87 0.59 1.45
C LEU A 88 -14.13 2.05 1.83
N GLU A 89 -14.32 2.34 3.12
CA GLU A 89 -14.53 3.71 3.62
C GLU A 89 -13.42 4.70 3.20
N GLN A 90 -12.19 4.22 3.05
CA GLN A 90 -11.05 5.06 2.67
C GLN A 90 -11.03 5.33 1.16
N PHE A 91 -11.69 4.47 0.39
CA PHE A 91 -11.73 4.55 -1.07
C PHE A 91 -12.98 5.22 -1.65
N LYS A 92 -13.98 5.56 -0.81
CA LYS A 92 -15.24 6.18 -1.25
C LYS A 92 -15.08 7.43 -2.13
N LEU A 93 -14.06 8.25 -1.89
CA LEU A 93 -13.79 9.46 -2.65
C LEU A 93 -12.62 9.32 -3.62
N VAL A 94 -12.03 8.14 -3.72
CA VAL A 94 -10.94 7.88 -4.65
C VAL A 94 -11.52 7.79 -6.06
N ARG A 95 -11.04 8.65 -6.96
CA ARG A 95 -11.41 8.68 -8.38
C ARG A 95 -10.34 8.06 -9.27
N THR A 96 -9.09 8.03 -8.79
CA THR A 96 -7.97 7.52 -9.56
C THR A 96 -7.11 6.63 -8.66
N MET A 97 -6.88 5.41 -9.13
CA MET A 97 -5.95 4.46 -8.53
C MET A 97 -4.82 4.18 -9.51
N MET A 98 -3.60 4.58 -9.17
CA MET A 98 -2.40 4.29 -9.96
C MET A 98 -1.76 3.00 -9.46
N VAL A 99 -1.37 2.15 -10.39
CA VAL A 99 -0.71 0.86 -10.13
C VAL A 99 0.41 0.62 -11.15
N ASP A 100 1.31 -0.30 -10.86
CA ASP A 100 2.36 -0.69 -11.81
C ASP A 100 1.88 -1.72 -12.84
N SER A 101 2.77 -2.11 -13.76
CA SER A 101 2.48 -3.09 -14.82
C SER A 101 2.13 -4.49 -14.31
N GLY A 102 2.48 -4.85 -13.07
CA GLY A 102 2.11 -6.11 -12.45
C GLY A 102 0.60 -6.26 -12.20
N TYR A 103 -0.11 -5.14 -12.18
CA TYR A 103 -1.58 -5.10 -11.99
C TYR A 103 -2.36 -5.04 -13.30
N THR A 104 -1.72 -5.29 -14.44
CA THR A 104 -2.38 -5.28 -15.76
C THR A 104 -3.47 -6.35 -15.83
N GLY A 105 -4.62 -6.01 -16.42
CA GLY A 105 -5.72 -6.92 -16.69
C GLY A 105 -7.08 -6.29 -16.48
N GLN A 106 -8.00 -6.54 -17.44
CA GLN A 106 -9.35 -5.97 -17.41
C GLN A 106 -10.12 -6.43 -16.17
N ASN A 107 -9.94 -7.70 -15.75
CA ASN A 107 -10.63 -8.25 -14.58
C ASN A 107 -10.29 -7.46 -13.30
N PHE A 108 -9.01 -7.14 -13.09
CA PHE A 108 -8.60 -6.33 -11.94
C PHE A 108 -9.23 -4.93 -11.98
N ALA A 109 -9.17 -4.27 -13.15
CA ALA A 109 -9.75 -2.93 -13.31
C ALA A 109 -11.27 -2.94 -13.08
N ASN A 110 -11.98 -3.93 -13.62
CA ASN A 110 -13.42 -4.08 -13.44
C ASN A 110 -13.79 -4.32 -11.96
N GLU A 111 -13.04 -5.17 -11.25
CA GLU A 111 -13.29 -5.49 -9.86
C GLU A 111 -13.05 -4.26 -8.96
N ILE A 112 -11.95 -3.52 -9.17
CA ILE A 112 -11.73 -2.26 -8.46
C ILE A 112 -12.84 -1.24 -8.75
N SER A 113 -13.27 -1.13 -10.02
CA SER A 113 -14.35 -0.22 -10.41
C SER A 113 -15.71 -0.61 -9.81
N SER A 114 -15.98 -1.90 -9.60
CA SER A 114 -17.20 -2.38 -8.96
C SER A 114 -17.20 -2.12 -7.44
N LEU A 115 -16.03 -2.18 -6.80
CA LEU A 115 -15.86 -1.92 -5.36
C LEU A 115 -15.81 -0.42 -5.05
N THR A 116 -15.33 0.39 -6.00
CA THR A 116 -15.11 1.83 -5.82
C THR A 116 -15.45 2.55 -7.13
N SER A 117 -15.57 3.88 -7.10
CA SER A 117 -15.73 4.68 -8.33
C SER A 117 -14.38 5.02 -8.98
N ALA A 118 -13.29 4.34 -8.61
CA ALA A 118 -11.95 4.67 -9.04
C ALA A 118 -11.64 4.11 -10.43
N LYS A 119 -11.07 4.96 -11.28
CA LYS A 119 -10.42 4.54 -12.53
C LYS A 119 -9.02 4.01 -12.21
N VAL A 120 -8.73 2.78 -12.65
CA VAL A 120 -7.38 2.20 -12.54
C VAL A 120 -6.51 2.72 -13.68
N ILE A 121 -5.33 3.25 -13.35
CA ILE A 121 -4.30 3.68 -14.29
C ILE A 121 -3.07 2.81 -14.08
N VAL A 122 -2.74 2.01 -15.09
CA VAL A 122 -1.54 1.16 -15.08
C VAL A 122 -0.38 1.92 -15.70
N VAL A 123 0.70 2.12 -14.94
CA VAL A 123 1.91 2.80 -15.42
C VAL A 123 2.90 1.77 -15.96
N LYS A 124 3.23 1.84 -17.25
CA LYS A 124 4.22 0.97 -17.90
C LYS A 124 5.63 1.55 -17.74
N ARG A 125 6.63 0.67 -17.57
CA ARG A 125 8.04 1.07 -17.45
C ARG A 125 8.58 1.85 -18.66
N ASN A 126 8.06 1.59 -19.87
CA ASN A 126 8.58 2.16 -21.12
C ASN A 126 8.11 3.59 -21.40
N GLU A 127 7.15 4.11 -20.65
CA GLU A 127 6.69 5.50 -20.77
C GLU A 127 7.60 6.50 -20.03
N LEU A 128 8.65 6.00 -19.37
CA LEU A 128 9.66 6.79 -18.66
C LEU A 128 10.57 7.63 -19.58
N HIS A 129 10.54 7.41 -20.91
CA HIS A 129 11.32 8.18 -21.88
C HIS A 129 10.61 9.40 -22.44
N GLN A 130 9.32 9.55 -22.24
CA GLN A 130 8.63 10.81 -22.47
C GLN A 130 8.51 11.55 -21.14
N PHE A 131 9.07 12.74 -21.09
CA PHE A 131 9.02 13.67 -19.96
C PHE A 131 7.58 14.15 -19.75
N SER A 132 6.69 13.24 -19.44
CA SER A 132 5.39 13.54 -18.88
C SER A 132 5.49 13.32 -17.38
N VAL A 133 5.11 14.32 -16.62
CA VAL A 133 5.11 14.40 -15.16
C VAL A 133 4.37 13.18 -14.57
N ILE A 134 5.08 12.05 -14.45
CA ILE A 134 4.67 10.91 -13.62
C ILE A 134 5.71 10.74 -12.51
N PRO A 135 5.84 11.72 -11.59
CA PRO A 135 6.74 11.59 -10.46
C PRO A 135 6.15 10.73 -9.34
N GLN A 136 5.04 10.01 -9.58
CA GLN A 136 4.22 9.53 -8.47
C GLN A 136 4.57 8.10 -8.01
N ARG A 137 5.21 7.28 -8.85
CA ARG A 137 5.64 5.93 -8.45
C ARG A 137 6.68 5.95 -7.33
N TRP A 138 7.63 6.87 -7.37
CA TRP A 138 8.64 7.01 -6.33
C TRP A 138 8.03 7.27 -4.94
N LEU A 139 6.80 7.79 -4.87
CA LEU A 139 6.12 8.07 -3.60
C LEU A 139 5.83 6.79 -2.81
N ILE A 140 5.35 5.73 -3.47
CA ILE A 140 5.08 4.48 -2.79
C ILE A 140 6.39 3.72 -2.49
N GLU A 141 7.38 3.79 -3.39
CA GLU A 141 8.73 3.25 -3.15
C GLU A 141 9.37 3.92 -1.92
N ARG A 142 9.26 5.24 -1.81
CA ARG A 142 9.68 6.00 -0.63
C ARG A 142 8.94 5.55 0.62
N SER A 143 7.64 5.27 0.53
CA SER A 143 6.85 4.83 1.68
C SER A 143 7.30 3.46 2.17
N PHE A 144 7.65 2.54 1.28
CA PHE A 144 8.28 1.27 1.64
C PHE A 144 9.69 1.46 2.20
N SER A 145 10.49 2.37 1.65
CA SER A 145 11.81 2.72 2.17
C SER A 145 11.73 3.23 3.62
N TRP A 146 10.71 4.04 3.94
CA TRP A 146 10.49 4.48 5.32
C TRP A 146 10.25 3.32 6.28
N LEU A 147 9.54 2.28 5.85
CA LEU A 147 9.35 1.07 6.65
C LEU A 147 10.66 0.28 6.83
N GLY A 148 11.52 0.26 5.82
CA GLY A 148 12.83 -0.38 5.86
C GLY A 148 13.79 0.21 6.92
N ASN A 149 13.60 1.48 7.29
CA ASN A 149 14.38 2.13 8.35
C ASN A 149 14.02 1.65 9.77
N TYR A 150 12.99 0.83 9.92
CA TYR A 150 12.64 0.22 11.20
C TYR A 150 13.19 -1.21 11.24
N HIS A 151 14.18 -1.49 12.08
CA HIS A 151 14.82 -2.80 12.22
C HIS A 151 13.83 -3.96 12.34
N ARG A 152 12.76 -3.79 13.10
CA ARG A 152 11.72 -4.81 13.28
C ARG A 152 10.90 -5.09 12.01
N LEU A 153 10.90 -4.17 11.05
CA LEU A 153 10.17 -4.33 9.78
C LEU A 153 11.07 -4.77 8.63
N TRP A 154 12.37 -4.85 8.81
CA TRP A 154 13.29 -5.35 7.77
C TRP A 154 12.97 -6.79 7.37
N ARG A 155 12.63 -7.62 8.36
CA ARG A 155 12.03 -8.95 8.18
C ARG A 155 10.72 -9.01 8.95
N ASN A 156 9.82 -9.91 8.56
CA ASN A 156 8.63 -10.17 9.34
C ASN A 156 8.97 -11.16 10.47
N CYS A 157 8.91 -10.70 11.71
CA CYS A 157 9.12 -11.51 12.91
C CYS A 157 7.79 -11.90 13.59
N GLU A 158 6.66 -11.44 13.04
CA GLU A 158 5.36 -11.60 13.68
C GLU A 158 4.71 -12.93 13.29
N ARG A 159 4.15 -13.62 14.27
CA ARG A 159 3.50 -14.93 14.05
C ARG A 159 2.15 -14.82 13.34
N LYS A 160 1.44 -13.70 13.50
CA LYS A 160 0.12 -13.45 12.91
C LYS A 160 0.17 -12.29 11.94
N LEU A 161 -0.53 -12.40 10.80
CA LEU A 161 -0.61 -11.32 9.80
C LEU A 161 -1.21 -10.03 10.39
N ASN A 162 -2.17 -10.17 11.29
CA ASN A 162 -2.76 -9.01 11.97
C ASN A 162 -1.74 -8.27 12.85
N THR A 163 -0.85 -8.98 13.54
CA THR A 163 0.24 -8.35 14.31
C THR A 163 1.22 -7.64 13.38
N SER A 164 1.56 -8.25 12.24
CA SER A 164 2.36 -7.59 11.20
C SER A 164 1.70 -6.31 10.71
N LEU A 165 0.39 -6.31 10.46
CA LEU A 165 -0.38 -5.13 10.09
C LEU A 165 -0.30 -4.04 11.15
N MET A 166 -0.45 -4.42 12.44
CA MET A 166 -0.35 -3.47 13.56
C MET A 166 1.05 -2.85 13.66
N MET A 167 2.11 -3.63 13.47
CA MET A 167 3.50 -3.13 13.51
C MET A 167 3.78 -2.15 12.36
N VAL A 168 3.32 -2.44 11.15
CA VAL A 168 3.43 -1.51 10.00
C VAL A 168 2.63 -0.23 10.28
N SER A 169 1.43 -0.34 10.82
CA SER A 169 0.59 0.81 11.19
C SER A 169 1.26 1.69 12.24
N LEU A 170 1.87 1.08 13.27
CA LEU A 170 2.60 1.78 14.33
C LEU A 170 3.82 2.54 13.78
N ALA A 171 4.57 1.92 12.85
CA ALA A 171 5.69 2.57 12.19
C ALA A 171 5.25 3.83 11.42
N PHE A 172 4.13 3.76 10.70
CA PHE A 172 3.58 4.93 10.02
C PHE A 172 3.06 5.99 10.99
N ILE A 173 2.43 5.62 12.10
CA ILE A 173 2.03 6.57 13.15
C ILE A 173 3.25 7.33 13.67
N ARG A 174 4.31 6.60 14.06
CA ARG A 174 5.56 7.22 14.51
C ARG A 174 6.16 8.17 13.47
N LEU A 175 6.19 7.74 12.21
CA LEU A 175 6.71 8.55 11.10
C LEU A 175 5.89 9.83 10.91
N LEU A 176 4.57 9.73 10.96
CA LEU A 176 3.67 10.87 10.84
C LEU A 176 3.86 11.85 12.01
N LEU A 177 3.96 11.35 13.23
CA LEU A 177 4.19 12.17 14.43
C LEU A 177 5.56 12.85 14.42
N LYS A 178 6.62 12.18 13.92
CA LYS A 178 7.95 12.78 13.79
C LYS A 178 8.01 13.91 12.76
N ARG A 179 7.10 13.90 11.78
CA ARG A 179 7.03 14.91 10.71
C ARG A 179 5.98 16.00 10.98
N TYR A 180 5.33 15.91 12.12
CA TYR A 180 4.40 16.92 12.62
C TYR A 180 5.17 18.06 13.26
#